data_97123e1e230d1d3925dff7163dcfc774
#
_entry.id   97123e1e230d1d3925dff7163dcfc774
#
_cell.length_a   1.000
_cell.length_b   1.000
_cell.length_c   1.000
_cell.angle_alpha   90.00
_cell.angle_beta   90.00
_cell.angle_gamma   90.00
#
_symmetry.space_group_name_H-M   'P 1'
#
loop_
_entity.id
_entity.type
_entity.pdbx_description
1 polymer ?
#
loop_
_entity_poly.entity_id
_entity_poly.type
_entity_poly.pdbx_seq_one_letter_code
_entity_poly.pdbx_strand_id
1 'polypeptide(L)'
;GWTVGINGGFPTDVQNAFEQGLAVNVSTQFPQITDKPVYLLDRDVTFTSDVTLTNDAHWVLSGRTAVGGDNVDSATLFIENGTTIIGQAGEDFLVVRRGSKIEALGLENAPITMTSIQDVTGEETDIGQWGGLVVLGRAPANSCGDQVGETTEDELANCGVAAEGDAGQFGGNVPTDD
;
A
#
# COMPACT_ATOMS: atom_id res chain seq x y z
N GLY A 1 1.64 1.84 23.57
CA GLY A 1 1.08 3.17 23.69
C GLY A 1 1.53 3.98 22.50
N TRP A 2 0.61 4.33 21.61
CA TRP A 2 0.84 5.20 20.46
C TRP A 2 1.07 6.61 20.97
N THR A 3 2.27 7.14 20.87
CA THR A 3 2.50 8.58 20.93
C THR A 3 2.33 9.14 19.53
N VAL A 4 1.11 9.53 19.17
CA VAL A 4 0.92 10.47 18.07
C VAL A 4 1.57 11.77 18.55
N GLY A 5 2.76 12.07 18.05
CA GLY A 5 3.35 13.38 18.20
C GLY A 5 2.42 14.38 17.53
N ILE A 6 1.91 15.35 18.27
CA ILE A 6 0.99 16.40 17.79
C ILE A 6 1.65 17.36 16.77
N ASN A 7 2.85 17.07 16.35
CA ASN A 7 3.58 17.63 15.22
C ASN A 7 4.10 16.50 14.32
N GLY A 8 3.27 15.43 14.14
CA GLY A 8 3.63 14.20 13.47
C GLY A 8 4.11 14.40 12.03
N GLY A 9 5.36 14.79 11.91
CA GLY A 9 6.10 14.53 10.69
C GLY A 9 6.35 13.02 10.60
N PHE A 10 6.22 12.46 9.41
CA PHE A 10 6.69 11.13 9.08
C PHE A 10 8.18 11.00 9.45
N PRO A 11 8.69 9.79 9.69
CA PRO A 11 10.11 9.60 9.96
C PRO A 11 10.94 10.24 8.84
N THR A 12 11.79 11.19 9.18
CA THR A 12 12.64 11.90 8.21
C THR A 12 13.85 11.09 7.76
N ASP A 13 14.07 9.95 8.37
CA ASP A 13 15.13 8.98 8.07
C ASP A 13 14.66 7.84 7.16
N VAL A 14 13.37 7.75 6.86
CA VAL A 14 12.84 6.77 5.93
C VAL A 14 12.85 7.33 4.50
N GLN A 15 13.71 6.76 3.66
CA GLN A 15 13.84 7.16 2.27
C GLN A 15 12.58 6.88 1.45
N ASN A 16 12.31 7.72 0.45
CA ASN A 16 11.20 7.47 -0.48
C ASN A 16 11.54 6.33 -1.47
N ALA A 17 10.53 5.85 -2.18
CA ALA A 17 10.67 4.71 -3.08
C ALA A 17 11.66 4.96 -4.23
N PHE A 18 11.79 6.19 -4.72
CA PHE A 18 12.75 6.56 -5.75
C PHE A 18 14.19 6.53 -5.21
N GLU A 19 14.42 7.07 -4.02
CA GLU A 19 15.73 7.05 -3.35
C GLU A 19 16.19 5.62 -2.99
N GLN A 20 15.24 4.74 -2.70
CA GLN A 20 15.52 3.32 -2.47
C GLN A 20 15.72 2.52 -3.77
N GLY A 21 15.57 3.15 -4.94
CA GLY A 21 15.69 2.48 -6.24
C GLY A 21 14.50 1.58 -6.61
N LEU A 22 13.36 1.78 -5.95
CA LEU A 22 12.11 1.02 -6.16
C LEU A 22 11.15 1.70 -7.15
N ALA A 23 11.54 2.87 -7.65
CA ALA A 23 10.78 3.63 -8.65
C ALA A 23 11.71 4.32 -9.64
N VAL A 24 11.19 4.62 -10.81
CA VAL A 24 11.92 5.33 -11.89
C VAL A 24 11.18 6.62 -12.27
N ASN A 25 11.92 7.65 -12.63
CA ASN A 25 11.33 8.89 -13.13
C ASN A 25 10.80 8.68 -14.56
N VAL A 26 9.50 8.89 -14.72
CA VAL A 26 8.79 8.73 -16.00
C VAL A 26 8.04 10.01 -16.41
N SER A 27 8.41 11.17 -15.88
CA SER A 27 7.75 12.46 -16.16
C SER A 27 7.59 12.73 -17.66
N THR A 28 8.51 12.29 -18.48
CA THR A 28 8.44 12.45 -19.95
C THR A 28 7.35 11.60 -20.61
N GLN A 29 6.87 10.56 -19.94
CA GLN A 29 5.77 9.70 -20.43
C GLN A 29 4.40 10.28 -20.07
N PHE A 30 4.35 11.23 -19.13
CA PHE A 30 3.13 11.91 -18.65
C PHE A 30 3.24 13.43 -18.84
N PRO A 31 3.36 13.92 -20.08
CA PRO A 31 3.62 15.34 -20.35
C PRO A 31 2.44 16.27 -19.93
N GLN A 32 1.28 15.71 -19.67
CA GLN A 32 0.11 16.43 -19.16
C GLN A 32 0.18 16.68 -17.64
N ILE A 33 1.02 15.96 -16.92
CA ILE A 33 1.27 16.15 -15.48
C ILE A 33 2.53 17.00 -15.34
N THR A 34 2.38 18.27 -14.97
CA THR A 34 3.47 19.26 -15.04
C THR A 34 3.82 19.91 -13.71
N ASP A 35 3.03 19.68 -12.67
CA ASP A 35 3.19 20.30 -11.38
C ASP A 35 4.28 19.66 -10.51
N LYS A 36 4.49 18.35 -10.68
CA LYS A 36 5.48 17.56 -9.93
C LYS A 36 6.08 16.47 -10.81
N PRO A 37 7.29 15.96 -10.48
CA PRO A 37 7.83 14.77 -11.13
C PRO A 37 6.89 13.57 -10.96
N VAL A 38 6.91 12.68 -11.94
CA VAL A 38 6.13 11.44 -11.95
C VAL A 38 7.09 10.27 -11.81
N TYR A 39 6.91 9.48 -10.76
CA TYR A 39 7.68 8.28 -10.49
C TYR A 39 6.82 7.04 -10.67
N LEU A 40 7.27 6.11 -11.51
CA LEU A 40 6.67 4.81 -11.69
C LEU A 40 7.30 3.82 -10.72
N LEU A 41 6.50 3.21 -9.87
CA LEU A 41 6.93 2.08 -9.03
C LEU A 41 7.19 0.87 -9.93
N ASP A 42 8.27 0.15 -9.65
CA ASP A 42 8.64 -1.03 -10.44
C ASP A 42 7.48 -2.05 -10.46
N ARG A 43 7.35 -2.73 -11.60
CA ARG A 43 6.26 -3.69 -11.77
C ARG A 43 6.30 -4.79 -10.69
N ASP A 44 5.16 -4.99 -10.04
CA ASP A 44 4.98 -5.97 -8.98
C ASP A 44 5.96 -5.82 -7.80
N VAL A 45 6.36 -4.58 -7.50
CA VAL A 45 7.29 -4.28 -6.42
C VAL A 45 6.75 -4.70 -5.06
N THR A 46 7.65 -5.19 -4.20
CA THR A 46 7.36 -5.45 -2.79
C THR A 46 8.31 -4.63 -1.92
N PHE A 47 7.76 -3.78 -1.05
CA PHE A 47 8.52 -3.04 -0.06
C PHE A 47 8.83 -3.97 1.12
N THR A 48 10.08 -4.37 1.26
CA THR A 48 10.55 -5.26 2.34
C THR A 48 11.14 -4.51 3.53
N SER A 49 11.13 -3.19 3.48
CA SER A 49 11.51 -2.26 4.54
C SER A 49 10.63 -1.01 4.47
N ASP A 50 10.68 -0.20 5.50
CA ASP A 50 9.91 1.03 5.57
C ASP A 50 10.21 1.95 4.38
N VAL A 51 9.16 2.56 3.83
CA VAL A 51 9.23 3.43 2.66
C VAL A 51 8.26 4.59 2.81
N THR A 52 8.63 5.76 2.29
CA THR A 52 7.75 6.92 2.22
C THR A 52 7.36 7.20 0.77
N LEU A 53 6.10 7.49 0.52
CA LEU A 53 5.64 8.15 -0.69
C LEU A 53 5.46 9.64 -0.36
N THR A 54 6.36 10.45 -0.87
CA THR A 54 6.44 11.89 -0.56
C THR A 54 5.48 12.70 -1.42
N ASN A 55 5.09 13.87 -0.94
CA ASN A 55 4.14 14.74 -1.64
C ASN A 55 4.78 15.65 -2.69
N ASP A 56 6.09 15.58 -2.88
CA ASP A 56 6.84 16.31 -3.90
C ASP A 56 6.83 15.62 -5.28
N ALA A 57 6.17 14.46 -5.38
CA ALA A 57 6.03 13.68 -6.60
C ALA A 57 4.61 13.10 -6.74
N HIS A 58 4.27 12.66 -7.95
CA HIS A 58 3.16 11.74 -8.22
C HIS A 58 3.71 10.31 -8.35
N TRP A 59 3.03 9.36 -7.72
CA TRP A 59 3.45 7.97 -7.67
C TRP A 59 2.52 7.10 -8.50
N VAL A 60 3.04 6.53 -9.59
CA VAL A 60 2.28 5.70 -10.52
C VAL A 60 2.53 4.23 -10.20
N LEU A 61 1.47 3.46 -10.03
CA LEU A 61 1.53 2.02 -9.84
C LEU A 61 1.74 1.31 -11.18
N SER A 62 2.44 0.17 -11.15
CA SER A 62 2.61 -0.73 -12.29
C SER A 62 2.41 -2.17 -11.80
N GLY A 63 1.22 -2.72 -12.03
CA GLY A 63 0.82 -3.99 -11.44
C GLY A 63 0.65 -3.89 -9.93
N ARG A 64 0.96 -4.95 -9.21
CA ARG A 64 0.83 -5.01 -7.76
C ARG A 64 1.97 -4.30 -7.05
N THR A 65 1.66 -3.32 -6.22
CA THR A 65 2.59 -2.74 -5.23
C THR A 65 2.26 -3.31 -3.86
N ALA A 66 3.15 -4.13 -3.30
CA ALA A 66 2.94 -4.79 -2.02
C ALA A 66 3.79 -4.15 -0.91
N VAL A 67 3.20 -4.01 0.28
CA VAL A 67 3.90 -3.60 1.51
C VAL A 67 4.11 -4.84 2.36
N GLY A 68 5.36 -5.25 2.50
CA GLY A 68 5.81 -6.47 3.17
C GLY A 68 5.48 -7.78 2.47
N GLY A 69 6.05 -8.85 2.97
CA GLY A 69 5.66 -10.22 2.67
C GLY A 69 4.47 -10.65 3.56
N ASP A 70 3.93 -11.83 3.31
CA ASP A 70 2.85 -12.39 4.13
C ASP A 70 3.43 -12.92 5.46
N ASN A 71 3.27 -12.17 6.54
CA ASN A 71 3.89 -12.39 7.87
C ASN A 71 5.43 -12.46 7.86
N VAL A 72 6.06 -11.97 6.81
CA VAL A 72 7.51 -11.87 6.69
C VAL A 72 7.88 -10.52 6.12
N ASP A 73 9.13 -10.07 6.35
CA ASP A 73 9.63 -8.80 5.82
C ASP A 73 8.67 -7.63 6.10
N SER A 74 8.25 -7.50 7.36
CA SER A 74 7.31 -6.47 7.79
C SER A 74 7.85 -5.08 7.44
N ALA A 75 7.02 -4.25 6.82
CA ALA A 75 7.34 -2.90 6.42
C ALA A 75 6.19 -1.95 6.76
N THR A 76 6.51 -0.69 6.94
CA THR A 76 5.52 0.39 7.04
C THR A 76 5.58 1.27 5.81
N LEU A 77 4.45 1.45 5.15
CA LEU A 77 4.27 2.44 4.11
C LEU A 77 3.79 3.74 4.73
N PHE A 78 4.61 4.79 4.66
CA PHE A 78 4.23 6.15 5.02
C PHE A 78 3.79 6.89 3.77
N ILE A 79 2.64 7.57 3.83
CA ILE A 79 2.14 8.41 2.74
C ILE A 79 1.94 9.83 3.28
N GLU A 80 2.71 10.77 2.78
CA GLU A 80 2.62 12.16 3.20
C GLU A 80 1.27 12.78 2.78
N ASN A 81 0.81 13.74 3.56
CA ASN A 81 -0.35 14.56 3.21
C ASN A 81 -0.11 15.29 1.87
N GLY A 82 -1.12 15.31 1.01
CA GLY A 82 -1.04 15.91 -0.34
C GLY A 82 -0.37 15.02 -1.39
N THR A 83 -0.05 13.76 -1.07
CA THR A 83 0.48 12.79 -2.03
C THR A 83 -0.62 12.31 -2.97
N THR A 84 -0.28 12.12 -4.25
CA THR A 84 -1.15 11.48 -5.24
C THR A 84 -0.56 10.16 -5.68
N ILE A 85 -1.35 9.09 -5.58
CA ILE A 85 -1.05 7.74 -6.05
C ILE A 85 -1.99 7.43 -7.21
N ILE A 86 -1.44 6.93 -8.33
CA ILE A 86 -2.14 6.82 -9.61
C ILE A 86 -2.04 5.38 -10.11
N GLY A 87 -3.17 4.72 -10.32
CA GLY A 87 -3.24 3.47 -11.08
C GLY A 87 -3.54 3.74 -12.56
N GLN A 88 -2.99 2.93 -13.45
CA GLN A 88 -3.15 3.06 -14.90
C GLN A 88 -4.15 2.06 -15.46
N ALA A 89 -4.34 0.93 -14.77
CA ALA A 89 -5.20 -0.17 -15.20
C ALA A 89 -5.81 -0.90 -13.98
N GLY A 90 -6.83 -1.71 -14.22
CA GLY A 90 -7.49 -2.47 -13.16
C GLY A 90 -6.60 -3.47 -12.40
N GLU A 91 -5.43 -3.79 -12.95
CA GLU A 91 -4.44 -4.66 -12.31
C GLU A 91 -3.42 -3.89 -11.44
N ASP A 92 -3.44 -2.57 -11.49
CA ASP A 92 -2.56 -1.72 -10.69
C ASP A 92 -3.20 -1.46 -9.33
N PHE A 93 -2.70 -2.10 -8.29
CA PHE A 93 -3.24 -1.95 -6.94
C PHE A 93 -2.15 -1.91 -5.88
N LEU A 94 -2.50 -1.30 -4.75
CA LEU A 94 -1.66 -1.24 -3.57
C LEU A 94 -2.19 -2.24 -2.54
N VAL A 95 -1.33 -3.13 -2.04
CA VAL A 95 -1.70 -4.08 -0.99
C VAL A 95 -0.78 -3.98 0.22
N VAL A 96 -1.36 -3.83 1.39
CA VAL A 96 -0.67 -3.97 2.68
C VAL A 96 -0.91 -5.39 3.17
N ARG A 97 0.16 -6.19 3.22
CA ARG A 97 0.10 -7.60 3.60
C ARG A 97 0.16 -7.79 5.10
N ARG A 98 -0.24 -8.98 5.55
CA ARG A 98 -0.25 -9.33 6.98
C ARG A 98 1.11 -9.09 7.63
N GLY A 99 1.10 -8.44 8.81
CA GLY A 99 2.29 -8.08 9.55
C GLY A 99 2.95 -6.76 9.13
N SER A 100 2.42 -6.10 8.10
CA SER A 100 2.88 -4.79 7.64
C SER A 100 1.87 -3.69 7.94
N LYS A 101 2.25 -2.44 7.76
CA LYS A 101 1.44 -1.27 8.15
C LYS A 101 1.37 -0.23 7.04
N ILE A 102 0.32 0.60 7.10
CA ILE A 102 0.19 1.83 6.33
C ILE A 102 -0.09 2.99 7.27
N GLU A 103 0.64 4.08 7.12
CA GLU A 103 0.42 5.35 7.80
C GLU A 103 0.15 6.43 6.76
N ALA A 104 -1.11 6.78 6.60
CA ALA A 104 -1.61 7.67 5.56
C ALA A 104 -2.48 8.75 6.21
N LEU A 105 -1.85 9.83 6.69
CA LEU A 105 -2.50 10.90 7.42
C LEU A 105 -2.70 12.11 6.50
N GLY A 106 -3.81 12.15 5.77
CA GLY A 106 -4.22 13.31 4.99
C GLY A 106 -4.68 14.48 5.87
N LEU A 107 -4.55 15.69 5.37
CA LEU A 107 -5.10 16.90 5.98
C LEU A 107 -6.25 17.41 5.13
N GLU A 108 -7.16 18.21 5.71
CA GLU A 108 -8.29 18.81 4.99
C GLU A 108 -7.82 19.66 3.79
N ASN A 109 -6.73 20.40 3.96
CA ASN A 109 -6.12 21.26 2.93
C ASN A 109 -5.02 20.57 2.11
N ALA A 110 -4.69 19.33 2.43
CA ALA A 110 -3.70 18.50 1.74
C ALA A 110 -4.09 17.00 1.84
N PRO A 111 -5.21 16.60 1.22
CA PRO A 111 -5.65 15.21 1.25
C PRO A 111 -4.69 14.31 0.49
N ILE A 112 -4.61 13.05 0.89
CA ILE A 112 -3.99 12.01 0.08
C ILE A 112 -5.02 11.60 -0.97
N THR A 113 -4.61 11.58 -2.23
CA THR A 113 -5.46 11.19 -3.36
C THR A 113 -4.97 9.86 -3.94
N MET A 114 -5.87 8.90 -4.06
CA MET A 114 -5.62 7.64 -4.76
C MET A 114 -6.65 7.51 -5.88
N THR A 115 -6.19 7.53 -7.12
CA THR A 115 -7.08 7.64 -8.28
C THR A 115 -6.52 6.98 -9.53
N SER A 116 -7.27 7.06 -10.65
CA SER A 116 -6.84 6.56 -11.95
C SER A 116 -6.07 7.61 -12.75
N ILE A 117 -5.32 7.17 -13.74
CA ILE A 117 -4.63 8.07 -14.67
C ILE A 117 -5.64 8.92 -15.45
N GLN A 118 -6.81 8.39 -15.78
CA GLN A 118 -7.86 9.11 -16.49
C GLN A 118 -8.34 10.33 -15.71
N ASP A 119 -8.54 10.19 -14.40
CA ASP A 119 -8.93 11.30 -13.53
C ASP A 119 -7.86 12.41 -13.53
N VAL A 120 -6.59 12.04 -13.38
CA VAL A 120 -5.48 13.01 -13.36
C VAL A 120 -5.29 13.72 -14.70
N THR A 121 -5.60 13.05 -15.81
CA THR A 121 -5.48 13.62 -17.16
C THR A 121 -6.73 14.32 -17.65
N GLY A 122 -7.81 14.33 -16.86
CA GLY A 122 -9.09 14.96 -17.19
C GLY A 122 -9.90 14.19 -18.23
N GLU A 123 -9.65 12.89 -18.34
CA GLU A 123 -10.45 11.97 -19.16
C GLU A 123 -11.68 11.49 -18.40
N GLU A 124 -12.59 10.80 -19.08
CA GLU A 124 -13.78 10.23 -18.45
C GLU A 124 -13.40 9.13 -17.45
N THR A 125 -13.91 9.24 -16.23
CA THR A 125 -13.69 8.26 -15.17
C THR A 125 -14.78 7.20 -15.12
N ASP A 126 -14.38 5.94 -14.93
CA ASP A 126 -15.28 4.79 -14.81
C ASP A 126 -14.74 3.80 -13.76
N ILE A 127 -15.56 2.82 -13.40
CA ILE A 127 -15.19 1.74 -12.50
C ILE A 127 -14.11 0.83 -13.12
N GLY A 128 -13.24 0.27 -12.29
CA GLY A 128 -12.22 -0.69 -12.74
C GLY A 128 -11.01 -0.07 -13.47
N GLN A 129 -10.87 1.25 -13.45
CA GLN A 129 -9.71 1.93 -14.04
C GLN A 129 -8.42 1.75 -13.24
N TRP A 130 -8.52 1.33 -11.98
CA TRP A 130 -7.41 0.86 -11.15
C TRP A 130 -7.92 -0.12 -10.09
N GLY A 131 -7.02 -0.92 -9.51
CA GLY A 131 -7.38 -2.02 -8.62
C GLY A 131 -7.65 -1.64 -7.17
N GLY A 132 -7.33 -0.40 -6.77
CA GLY A 132 -7.63 0.10 -5.43
C GLY A 132 -6.57 -0.19 -4.37
N LEU A 133 -6.96 0.03 -3.12
CA LEU A 133 -6.18 -0.26 -1.92
C LEU A 133 -6.76 -1.49 -1.21
N VAL A 134 -5.91 -2.47 -0.93
CA VAL A 134 -6.24 -3.68 -0.17
C VAL A 134 -5.42 -3.72 1.11
N VAL A 135 -6.06 -3.94 2.24
CA VAL A 135 -5.38 -4.10 3.54
C VAL A 135 -5.73 -5.47 4.12
N LEU A 136 -4.72 -6.29 4.33
CA LEU A 136 -4.87 -7.66 4.80
C LEU A 136 -4.41 -7.77 6.26
N GLY A 137 -5.35 -8.04 7.16
CA GLY A 137 -5.08 -8.20 8.58
C GLY A 137 -4.90 -9.66 9.01
N ARG A 138 -4.45 -9.86 10.26
CA ARG A 138 -4.25 -11.18 10.90
C ARG A 138 -5.37 -11.54 11.88
N ALA A 139 -6.43 -10.78 11.93
CA ALA A 139 -7.57 -11.05 12.81
C ALA A 139 -8.15 -12.46 12.53
N PRO A 140 -8.69 -13.15 13.54
CA PRO A 140 -9.26 -14.47 13.36
C PRO A 140 -10.34 -14.49 12.26
N ALA A 141 -10.20 -15.40 11.31
CA ALA A 141 -11.17 -15.63 10.26
C ALA A 141 -11.96 -16.92 10.55
N ASN A 142 -13.24 -16.97 10.16
CA ASN A 142 -14.12 -18.13 10.44
C ASN A 142 -13.56 -19.44 9.91
N SER A 143 -12.95 -19.41 8.72
CA SER A 143 -12.32 -20.60 8.13
C SER A 143 -11.07 -21.09 8.86
N CYS A 144 -10.49 -20.24 9.72
CA CYS A 144 -9.36 -20.61 10.59
C CYS A 144 -9.87 -21.18 11.93
N GLY A 145 -11.09 -20.86 12.35
CA GLY A 145 -11.70 -21.36 13.58
C GLY A 145 -12.12 -22.83 13.54
N ASP A 146 -12.46 -23.34 12.38
CA ASP A 146 -12.87 -24.76 12.20
C ASP A 146 -11.70 -25.74 12.38
N GLN A 147 -10.47 -25.23 12.45
CA GLN A 147 -9.25 -26.00 12.71
C GLN A 147 -8.93 -26.12 14.20
N VAL A 148 -9.78 -25.57 15.09
CA VAL A 148 -9.59 -25.63 16.54
C VAL A 148 -9.81 -27.05 17.05
N GLY A 149 -8.73 -27.74 17.31
CA GLY A 149 -8.72 -29.09 17.90
C GLY A 149 -7.63 -30.02 17.37
N GLU A 150 -7.07 -29.76 16.21
CA GLU A 150 -6.03 -30.60 15.57
C GLU A 150 -4.77 -29.83 15.14
N THR A 151 -4.76 -28.50 15.25
CA THR A 151 -3.66 -27.64 14.76
C THR A 151 -2.90 -27.00 15.91
N THR A 152 -1.61 -26.83 15.72
CA THR A 152 -0.74 -26.10 16.65
C THR A 152 -1.05 -24.59 16.63
N GLU A 153 -0.67 -23.87 17.68
CA GLU A 153 -0.82 -22.40 17.73
C GLU A 153 -0.12 -21.71 16.53
N ASP A 154 1.00 -22.27 16.07
CA ASP A 154 1.75 -21.77 14.90
C ASP A 154 0.97 -21.96 13.59
N GLU A 155 0.28 -23.09 13.43
CA GLU A 155 -0.56 -23.35 12.25
C GLU A 155 -1.79 -22.43 12.22
N LEU A 156 -2.39 -22.16 13.38
CA LEU A 156 -3.49 -21.22 13.51
C LEU A 156 -3.03 -19.76 13.24
N ALA A 157 -1.84 -19.40 13.69
CA ALA A 157 -1.27 -18.05 13.45
C ALA A 157 -1.00 -17.80 11.96
N ASN A 158 -0.71 -18.86 11.20
CA ASN A 158 -0.43 -18.81 9.76
C ASN A 158 -1.64 -19.16 8.89
N CYS A 159 -2.77 -19.50 9.47
CA CYS A 159 -3.99 -19.73 8.71
C CYS A 159 -4.37 -18.47 7.90
N GLY A 160 -4.68 -18.63 6.63
CA GLY A 160 -5.06 -17.52 5.77
C GLY A 160 -6.16 -17.90 4.80
N VAL A 161 -6.98 -16.91 4.49
CA VAL A 161 -8.04 -16.98 3.49
C VAL A 161 -7.61 -16.14 2.29
N ALA A 162 -7.63 -16.71 1.10
CA ALA A 162 -7.24 -16.00 -0.11
C ALA A 162 -8.16 -14.80 -0.35
N ALA A 163 -7.57 -13.63 -0.54
CA ALA A 163 -8.26 -12.47 -1.06
C ALA A 163 -8.42 -12.58 -2.59
N GLU A 164 -9.38 -11.87 -3.15
CA GLU A 164 -9.57 -11.83 -4.61
C GLU A 164 -8.35 -11.22 -5.31
N GLY A 165 -8.14 -11.62 -6.55
CA GLY A 165 -6.97 -11.25 -7.33
C GLY A 165 -5.69 -11.85 -6.75
N ASP A 166 -4.56 -11.26 -7.02
CA ASP A 166 -3.25 -11.68 -6.53
C ASP A 166 -2.80 -10.86 -5.29
N ALA A 167 -3.77 -10.38 -4.49
CA ALA A 167 -3.50 -9.55 -3.33
C ALA A 167 -2.79 -10.32 -2.19
N GLY A 168 -3.12 -11.59 -2.02
CA GLY A 168 -2.54 -12.45 -0.98
C GLY A 168 -3.60 -13.07 -0.07
N GLN A 169 -3.29 -13.24 1.21
CA GLN A 169 -4.17 -13.86 2.19
C GLN A 169 -4.47 -12.89 3.35
N PHE A 170 -5.66 -12.98 3.91
CA PHE A 170 -6.05 -12.34 5.17
C PHE A 170 -6.42 -13.39 6.20
N GLY A 171 -6.54 -12.97 7.45
CA GLY A 171 -6.88 -13.86 8.56
C GLY A 171 -5.63 -14.42 9.24
N GLY A 172 -5.87 -15.17 10.27
CA GLY A 172 -4.90 -15.73 11.21
C GLY A 172 -5.59 -16.03 12.52
N ASN A 173 -4.84 -16.12 13.58
CA ASN A 173 -5.36 -16.24 14.94
C ASN A 173 -4.59 -15.32 15.90
N VAL A 174 -4.37 -14.08 15.49
CA VAL A 174 -3.71 -13.07 16.31
C VAL A 174 -4.78 -12.10 16.82
N PRO A 175 -5.23 -12.26 18.09
CA PRO A 175 -6.35 -11.45 18.64
C PRO A 175 -6.03 -9.96 18.79
N THR A 176 -4.77 -9.58 18.64
CA THR A 176 -4.24 -8.22 18.87
C THR A 176 -3.52 -7.68 17.66
N ASP A 177 -4.01 -7.98 16.46
CA ASP A 177 -3.50 -7.38 15.23
C ASP A 177 -4.05 -5.94 15.14
N ASP A 178 -3.19 -4.97 15.37
CA ASP A 178 -3.49 -3.53 15.33
C ASP A 178 -3.14 -2.95 13.96
#